data_50ef0aa70d897c537aa9a154de4b40ba
#
_entry.id   50ef0aa70d897c537aa9a154de4b40ba
#
_cell.length_a   1.000
_cell.length_b   1.000
_cell.length_c   1.000
_cell.angle_alpha   90.00
_cell.angle_beta   90.00
_cell.angle_gamma   90.00
#
_symmetry.space_group_name_H-M   'P 1'
#
loop_
_entity.id
_entity.type
_entity.pdbx_description
1 polymer ?
#
loop_
_entity_poly.entity_id
_entity_poly.type
_entity_poly.pdbx_seq_one_letter_code
_entity_poly.pdbx_strand_id
1 'polypeptide(L)'
;GLVPLGAVGMTLFAVDLYVASGDLALSELMDINAFVVQTKHWRIMADLLLLSLFTGIYSVPMYALIQIESKAHEVARIIAANNIINALFMIASALMAGALLSAGLSIPDIFLWTGVANAAVTLAIFLAEPSYLHRLAAWLRGA
;
A
#
# COMPACT_ATOMS: atom_id res chain seq x y z
N GLY A 1 -12.74 7.94 -8.66
CA GLY A 1 -13.19 6.99 -7.63
C GLY A 1 -12.18 5.92 -7.26
N LEU A 2 -11.29 5.51 -8.20
CA LEU A 2 -10.37 4.39 -7.97
C LEU A 2 -9.24 4.69 -6.98
N VAL A 3 -8.67 5.89 -7.01
CA VAL A 3 -7.54 6.27 -6.13
C VAL A 3 -7.91 6.20 -4.64
N PRO A 4 -9.02 6.81 -4.17
CA PRO A 4 -9.45 6.66 -2.78
C PRO A 4 -9.74 5.20 -2.39
N LEU A 5 -10.35 4.42 -3.28
CA LEU A 5 -10.58 3.00 -3.05
C LEU A 5 -9.26 2.23 -2.87
N GLY A 6 -8.27 2.49 -3.74
CA GLY A 6 -6.94 1.90 -3.64
C GLY A 6 -6.27 2.22 -2.29
N ALA A 7 -6.30 3.49 -1.88
CA ALA A 7 -5.69 3.92 -0.62
C ALA A 7 -6.33 3.28 0.62
N VAL A 8 -7.67 3.20 0.66
CA VAL A 8 -8.41 2.54 1.74
C VAL A 8 -8.13 1.05 1.76
N GLY A 9 -8.13 0.39 0.59
CA GLY A 9 -7.83 -1.04 0.48
C GLY A 9 -6.42 -1.38 0.94
N MET A 10 -5.41 -0.59 0.56
CA MET A 10 -4.04 -0.79 1.06
C MET A 10 -3.96 -0.72 2.59
N THR A 11 -4.62 0.27 3.21
CA THR A 11 -4.67 0.36 4.69
C THR A 11 -5.31 -0.88 5.30
N LEU A 12 -6.47 -1.28 4.79
CA LEU A 12 -7.25 -2.38 5.33
C LEU A 12 -6.45 -3.69 5.29
N PHE A 13 -5.87 -4.03 4.14
CA PHE A 13 -5.14 -5.29 3.99
C PHE A 13 -3.76 -5.27 4.64
N ALA A 14 -3.11 -4.11 4.80
CA ALA A 14 -1.88 -4.01 5.60
C ALA A 14 -2.16 -4.25 7.09
N VAL A 15 -3.27 -3.75 7.62
CA VAL A 15 -3.69 -3.99 9.00
C VAL A 15 -4.18 -5.43 9.19
N ASP A 16 -4.95 -5.97 8.23
CA ASP A 16 -5.44 -7.36 8.31
C ASP A 16 -4.27 -8.36 8.25
N LEU A 17 -3.27 -8.10 7.42
CA LEU A 17 -2.03 -8.88 7.36
C LEU A 17 -1.32 -8.94 8.73
N TYR A 18 -1.25 -7.82 9.44
CA TYR A 18 -0.70 -7.80 10.81
C TYR A 18 -1.51 -8.71 11.75
N VAL A 19 -2.84 -8.59 11.73
CA VAL A 19 -3.73 -9.41 12.57
C VAL A 19 -3.62 -10.89 12.19
N ALA A 20 -3.60 -11.21 10.90
CA ALA A 20 -3.47 -12.59 10.41
C ALA A 20 -2.12 -13.23 10.75
N SER A 21 -1.07 -12.41 10.91
CA SER A 21 0.28 -12.86 11.23
C SER A 21 0.51 -13.02 12.73
N GLY A 22 -0.38 -12.52 13.60
CA GLY A 22 -0.20 -12.51 15.06
C GLY A 22 -0.08 -13.89 15.70
N ASP A 23 -0.66 -14.91 15.07
CA ASP A 23 -0.62 -16.30 15.54
C ASP A 23 0.53 -17.13 14.95
N LEU A 24 1.35 -16.51 14.09
CA LEU A 24 2.52 -17.19 13.52
C LEU A 24 3.66 -17.15 14.55
N ALA A 25 3.93 -18.31 15.15
CA ALA A 25 5.13 -18.46 15.95
C ALA A 25 6.36 -18.16 15.09
N LEU A 26 7.15 -17.16 15.48
CA LEU A 26 8.35 -16.69 14.79
C LEU A 26 9.51 -17.73 14.79
N SER A 27 9.24 -18.99 15.17
CA SER A 27 10.25 -19.94 15.60
C SER A 27 10.71 -20.95 14.56
N GLU A 28 10.03 -21.15 13.45
CA GLU A 28 10.44 -22.16 12.48
C GLU A 28 10.32 -21.66 11.03
N LEU A 29 11.44 -21.72 10.31
CA LEU A 29 11.45 -21.57 8.86
C LEU A 29 10.66 -22.75 8.27
N MET A 30 9.52 -22.47 7.64
CA MET A 30 8.72 -23.48 6.96
C MET A 30 9.12 -23.57 5.49
N ASP A 31 9.11 -24.81 4.97
CA ASP A 31 9.14 -25.03 3.52
C ASP A 31 7.83 -24.53 2.88
N ILE A 32 7.92 -24.12 1.61
CA ILE A 32 6.78 -23.58 0.84
C ILE A 32 5.59 -24.54 0.85
N ASN A 33 5.84 -25.83 0.67
CA ASN A 33 4.78 -26.83 0.69
C ASN A 33 4.09 -26.91 2.06
N ALA A 34 4.86 -26.90 3.15
CA ALA A 34 4.34 -26.93 4.51
C ALA A 34 3.53 -25.66 4.83
N PHE A 35 3.92 -24.52 4.25
CA PHE A 35 3.20 -23.26 4.41
C PHE A 35 1.85 -23.29 3.69
N VAL A 36 1.82 -23.70 2.42
CA VAL A 36 0.61 -23.69 1.56
C VAL A 36 -0.44 -24.71 2.02
N VAL A 37 -0.03 -25.86 2.57
CA VAL A 37 -0.95 -26.90 3.05
C VAL A 37 -1.76 -26.41 4.26
N GLN A 38 -1.26 -25.48 5.05
CA GLN A 38 -1.96 -24.98 6.22
C GLN A 38 -2.98 -23.89 5.85
N THR A 39 -4.26 -24.18 6.04
CA THR A 39 -5.37 -23.26 5.70
C THR A 39 -5.28 -21.90 6.42
N LYS A 40 -4.67 -21.82 7.61
CA LYS A 40 -4.46 -20.58 8.35
C LYS A 40 -3.57 -19.57 7.60
N HIS A 41 -2.66 -20.05 6.73
CA HIS A 41 -1.78 -19.20 5.95
C HIS A 41 -2.44 -18.63 4.69
N TRP A 42 -3.58 -19.19 4.29
CA TRP A 42 -4.31 -18.70 3.10
C TRP A 42 -4.82 -17.27 3.27
N ARG A 43 -5.16 -16.88 4.50
CA ARG A 43 -5.55 -15.50 4.81
C ARG A 43 -4.38 -14.54 4.54
N ILE A 44 -3.18 -14.88 5.00
CA ILE A 44 -1.97 -14.08 4.75
C ILE A 44 -1.68 -13.96 3.25
N MET A 45 -1.80 -15.07 2.51
CA MET A 45 -1.62 -15.08 1.06
C MET A 45 -2.67 -14.20 0.36
N ALA A 46 -3.93 -14.26 0.80
CA ALA A 46 -5.01 -13.43 0.28
C ALA A 46 -4.76 -11.95 0.59
N ASP A 47 -4.34 -11.61 1.80
CA ASP A 47 -4.03 -10.23 2.20
C ASP A 47 -2.89 -9.64 1.36
N LEU A 48 -1.82 -10.42 1.12
CA LEU A 48 -0.71 -9.99 0.26
C LEU A 48 -1.15 -9.77 -1.19
N LEU A 49 -1.99 -10.67 -1.72
CA LEU A 49 -2.55 -10.54 -3.07
C LEU A 49 -3.45 -9.31 -3.18
N LEU A 50 -4.34 -9.11 -2.20
CA LEU A 50 -5.26 -7.97 -2.19
C LEU A 50 -4.53 -6.66 -1.95
N LEU A 51 -3.53 -6.63 -1.07
CA LEU A 51 -2.66 -5.47 -0.88
C LEU A 51 -1.98 -5.06 -2.20
N SER A 52 -1.44 -6.03 -2.94
CA SER A 52 -0.83 -5.80 -4.26
C SER A 52 -1.84 -5.30 -5.29
N LEU A 53 -3.05 -5.87 -5.30
CA LEU A 53 -4.14 -5.45 -6.18
C LEU A 53 -4.53 -3.98 -5.92
N PHE A 54 -4.76 -3.60 -4.65
CA PHE A 54 -5.14 -2.25 -4.27
C PHE A 54 -4.01 -1.23 -4.52
N THR A 55 -2.74 -1.66 -4.38
CA THR A 55 -1.59 -0.85 -4.78
C THR A 55 -1.63 -0.54 -6.28
N GLY A 56 -1.97 -1.52 -7.12
CA GLY A 56 -2.18 -1.32 -8.56
C GLY A 56 -3.34 -0.38 -8.87
N ILE A 57 -4.49 -0.57 -8.20
CA ILE A 57 -5.68 0.29 -8.34
C ILE A 57 -5.38 1.75 -7.96
N TYR A 58 -4.47 1.97 -7.01
CA TYR A 58 -3.99 3.30 -6.64
C TYR A 58 -2.99 3.86 -7.65
N SER A 59 -1.95 3.10 -7.98
CA SER A 59 -0.79 3.58 -8.73
C SER A 59 -1.11 3.86 -10.19
N VAL A 60 -1.88 2.98 -10.87
CA VAL A 60 -2.15 3.11 -12.30
C VAL A 60 -2.89 4.41 -12.64
N PRO A 61 -4.00 4.79 -11.97
CA PRO A 61 -4.66 6.06 -12.24
C PRO A 61 -3.78 7.27 -11.91
N MET A 62 -2.92 7.18 -10.87
CA MET A 62 -2.02 8.28 -10.52
C MET A 62 -0.99 8.54 -11.63
N TYR A 63 -0.39 7.49 -12.20
CA TYR A 63 0.51 7.64 -13.35
C TYR A 63 -0.22 8.17 -14.60
N ALA A 64 -1.45 7.73 -14.84
CA ALA A 64 -2.27 8.24 -15.94
C ALA A 64 -2.56 9.74 -15.78
N LEU A 65 -2.90 10.20 -14.57
CA LEU A 65 -3.11 11.61 -14.26
C LEU A 65 -1.85 12.45 -14.52
N ILE A 66 -0.68 11.98 -14.09
CA ILE A 66 0.60 12.66 -14.37
C ILE A 66 0.78 12.85 -15.88
N GLN A 67 0.45 11.86 -16.69
CA GLN A 67 0.59 11.95 -18.15
C GLN A 67 -0.44 12.89 -18.80
N ILE A 68 -1.69 12.88 -18.33
CA ILE A 68 -2.78 13.69 -18.90
C ILE A 68 -2.63 15.16 -18.53
N GLU A 69 -2.26 15.45 -17.28
CA GLU A 69 -2.13 16.83 -16.77
C GLU A 69 -0.82 17.50 -17.21
N SER A 70 0.15 16.73 -17.71
CA SER A 70 1.44 17.27 -18.15
C SER A 70 1.39 17.72 -19.60
N LYS A 71 2.08 18.85 -19.90
CA LYS A 71 2.26 19.29 -21.28
C LYS A 71 3.10 18.28 -22.06
N ALA A 72 2.75 18.02 -23.32
CA ALA A 72 3.36 16.96 -24.14
C ALA A 72 4.91 17.03 -24.18
N HIS A 73 5.51 18.23 -24.18
CA HIS A 73 6.96 18.42 -24.19
C HIS A 73 7.62 18.27 -22.80
N GLU A 74 6.84 18.17 -21.71
CA GLU A 74 7.33 18.06 -20.34
C GLU A 74 7.11 16.68 -19.72
N VAL A 75 6.26 15.84 -20.32
CA VAL A 75 5.88 14.51 -19.79
C VAL A 75 7.11 13.67 -19.43
N ALA A 76 8.07 13.56 -20.33
CA ALA A 76 9.28 12.75 -20.11
C ALA A 76 10.10 13.28 -18.90
N ARG A 77 10.22 14.60 -18.75
CA ARG A 77 10.92 15.23 -17.63
C ARG A 77 10.19 15.00 -16.30
N ILE A 78 8.86 15.12 -16.30
CA ILE A 78 8.04 14.92 -15.12
C ILE A 78 8.08 13.44 -14.67
N ILE A 79 7.99 12.49 -15.61
CA ILE A 79 8.13 11.06 -15.31
C ILE A 79 9.52 10.75 -14.75
N ALA A 80 10.58 11.33 -15.35
CA ALA A 80 11.94 11.13 -14.84
C ALA A 80 12.10 11.67 -13.41
N ALA A 81 11.58 12.87 -13.12
CA ALA A 81 11.59 13.45 -11.79
C ALA A 81 10.81 12.59 -10.79
N ASN A 82 9.62 12.09 -11.16
CA ASN A 82 8.83 11.19 -10.34
C ASN A 82 9.59 9.89 -10.03
N ASN A 83 10.28 9.31 -11.01
CA ASN A 83 11.08 8.10 -10.80
C ASN A 83 12.25 8.34 -9.84
N ILE A 84 12.91 9.49 -9.91
CA ILE A 84 13.98 9.87 -8.97
C ILE A 84 13.41 9.98 -7.55
N ILE A 85 12.29 10.67 -7.38
CA ILE A 85 11.61 10.80 -6.08
C ILE A 85 11.22 9.42 -5.54
N ASN A 86 10.63 8.56 -6.37
CA ASN A 86 10.27 7.21 -5.97
C ASN A 86 11.51 6.39 -5.52
N ALA A 87 12.64 6.50 -6.24
CA ALA A 87 13.89 5.83 -5.86
C ALA A 87 14.41 6.33 -4.50
N LEU A 88 14.33 7.64 -4.24
CA LEU A 88 14.71 8.22 -2.94
C LEU A 88 13.81 7.69 -1.81
N PHE A 89 12.49 7.64 -2.04
CA PHE A 89 11.55 7.05 -1.07
C PHE A 89 11.79 5.56 -0.85
N MET A 90 12.15 4.80 -1.89
CA MET A 90 12.53 3.38 -1.76
C MET A 90 13.76 3.21 -0.88
N ILE A 91 14.79 4.03 -1.06
CA ILE A 91 16.00 4.00 -0.22
C ILE A 91 15.65 4.37 1.23
N ALA A 92 14.90 5.46 1.43
CA ALA A 92 14.51 5.90 2.76
C ALA A 92 13.66 4.84 3.49
N SER A 93 12.69 4.22 2.80
CA SER A 93 11.85 3.17 3.40
C SER A 93 12.63 1.89 3.70
N ALA A 94 13.59 1.51 2.86
CA ALA A 94 14.46 0.36 3.12
C ALA A 94 15.34 0.58 4.36
N LEU A 95 15.93 1.77 4.49
CA LEU A 95 16.73 2.14 5.66
C LEU A 95 15.87 2.18 6.94
N MET A 96 14.67 2.76 6.85
CA MET A 96 13.72 2.80 7.96
C MET A 96 13.28 1.39 8.37
N ALA A 97 12.92 0.53 7.42
CA ALA A 97 12.55 -0.85 7.71
C ALA A 97 13.71 -1.63 8.37
N GLY A 98 14.94 -1.47 7.87
CA GLY A 98 16.13 -2.06 8.48
C GLY A 98 16.37 -1.57 9.91
N ALA A 99 16.18 -0.27 10.17
CA ALA A 99 16.29 0.30 11.52
C ALA A 99 15.20 -0.25 12.47
N LEU A 100 13.96 -0.35 12.00
CA LEU A 100 12.84 -0.90 12.79
C LEU A 100 13.07 -2.39 13.13
N LEU A 101 13.53 -3.19 12.16
CA LEU A 101 13.89 -4.60 12.40
C LEU A 101 15.05 -4.72 13.40
N SER A 102 16.08 -3.87 13.29
CA SER A 102 17.19 -3.86 14.24
C SER A 102 16.78 -3.41 15.65
N ALA A 103 15.71 -2.64 15.76
CA ALA A 103 15.09 -2.24 17.03
C ALA A 103 14.18 -3.34 17.63
N GLY A 104 14.04 -4.49 16.96
CA GLY A 104 13.27 -5.64 17.44
C GLY A 104 11.82 -5.73 16.98
N LEU A 105 11.40 -4.85 16.04
CA LEU A 105 10.09 -4.99 15.41
C LEU A 105 10.08 -6.17 14.44
N SER A 106 8.93 -6.83 14.33
CA SER A 106 8.71 -7.90 13.36
C SER A 106 8.31 -7.35 11.98
N ILE A 107 8.39 -8.19 10.95
CA ILE A 107 7.90 -7.84 9.60
C ILE A 107 6.41 -7.45 9.62
N PRO A 108 5.50 -8.18 10.31
CA PRO A 108 4.12 -7.75 10.45
C PRO A 108 3.95 -6.36 11.09
N ASP A 109 4.77 -6.01 12.09
CA ASP A 109 4.74 -4.67 12.70
C ASP A 109 5.04 -3.58 11.66
N ILE A 110 5.97 -3.82 10.75
CA ILE A 110 6.31 -2.87 9.67
C ILE A 110 5.11 -2.68 8.73
N PHE A 111 4.38 -3.75 8.39
CA PHE A 111 3.15 -3.64 7.60
C PHE A 111 2.08 -2.84 8.34
N LEU A 112 1.90 -3.05 9.64
CA LEU A 112 0.98 -2.27 10.47
C LEU A 112 1.33 -0.78 10.43
N TRP A 113 2.58 -0.43 10.73
CA TRP A 113 3.02 0.96 10.73
C TRP A 113 2.90 1.62 9.36
N THR A 114 3.19 0.89 8.29
CA THR A 114 3.00 1.35 6.91
C THR A 114 1.51 1.58 6.60
N GLY A 115 0.63 0.67 7.04
CA GLY A 115 -0.82 0.82 6.91
C GLY A 115 -1.35 2.03 7.68
N VAL A 116 -0.89 2.24 8.91
CA VAL A 116 -1.26 3.41 9.73
C VAL A 116 -0.76 4.71 9.10
N ALA A 117 0.46 4.75 8.59
CA ALA A 117 1.00 5.91 7.88
C ALA A 117 0.21 6.20 6.61
N ASN A 118 -0.15 5.18 5.83
CA ASN A 118 -0.99 5.33 4.65
C ASN A 118 -2.39 5.87 5.02
N ALA A 119 -3.00 5.38 6.10
CA ALA A 119 -4.28 5.89 6.60
C ALA A 119 -4.20 7.36 6.99
N ALA A 120 -3.14 7.76 7.70
CA ALA A 120 -2.92 9.15 8.10
C ALA A 120 -2.76 10.08 6.89
N VAL A 121 -1.97 9.69 5.89
CA VAL A 121 -1.78 10.45 4.64
C VAL A 121 -3.09 10.51 3.85
N THR A 122 -3.80 9.40 3.72
CA THR A 122 -5.10 9.33 3.03
C THR A 122 -6.12 10.25 3.70
N LEU A 123 -6.21 10.22 5.03
CA LEU A 123 -7.09 11.09 5.79
C LEU A 123 -6.71 12.57 5.59
N ALA A 124 -5.42 12.91 5.66
CA ALA A 124 -4.95 14.27 5.43
C ALA A 124 -5.33 14.79 4.03
N ILE A 125 -5.20 13.94 2.99
CA ILE A 125 -5.61 14.27 1.62
C ILE A 125 -7.14 14.48 1.55
N PHE A 126 -7.93 13.64 2.19
CA PHE A 126 -9.40 13.77 2.18
C PHE A 126 -9.88 15.02 2.93
N LEU A 127 -9.17 15.43 3.99
CA LEU A 127 -9.47 16.67 4.71
C LEU A 127 -9.06 17.91 3.91
N ALA A 128 -7.93 17.84 3.18
CA ALA A 128 -7.45 18.93 2.34
C ALA A 128 -8.31 19.12 1.08
N GLU A 129 -8.84 18.03 0.52
CA GLU A 129 -9.63 18.05 -0.71
C GLU A 129 -10.88 17.15 -0.59
N PRO A 130 -11.96 17.67 0.01
CA PRO A 130 -13.20 16.89 0.24
C PRO A 130 -13.89 16.36 -1.02
N SER A 131 -13.52 16.89 -2.20
CA SER A 131 -14.08 16.41 -3.48
C SER A 131 -13.79 14.93 -3.74
N TYR A 132 -12.69 14.38 -3.19
CA TYR A 132 -12.37 12.96 -3.30
C TYR A 132 -13.38 12.07 -2.56
N LEU A 133 -13.87 12.50 -1.41
CA LEU A 133 -14.92 11.78 -0.66
C LEU A 133 -16.23 11.76 -1.42
N HIS A 134 -16.62 12.88 -2.02
CA HIS A 134 -17.85 12.97 -2.82
C HIS A 134 -17.76 12.06 -4.06
N ARG A 135 -16.62 12.00 -4.73
CA ARG A 135 -16.39 11.12 -5.89
C ARG A 135 -16.41 9.65 -5.49
N LEU A 136 -15.83 9.29 -4.35
CA LEU A 136 -15.89 7.93 -3.81
C LEU A 136 -17.33 7.54 -3.47
N ALA A 137 -18.06 8.40 -2.76
CA ALA A 137 -19.45 8.15 -2.40
C ALA A 137 -20.37 8.03 -3.62
N ALA A 138 -20.19 8.85 -4.65
CA ALA A 138 -20.93 8.76 -5.90
C ALA A 138 -20.64 7.43 -6.62
N TRP A 139 -19.37 7.03 -6.69
CA TRP A 139 -18.99 5.76 -7.29
C TRP A 139 -19.58 4.54 -6.55
N LEU A 140 -19.58 4.55 -5.21
CA LEU A 140 -20.19 3.49 -4.41
C LEU A 140 -21.72 3.40 -4.55
N ARG A 141 -22.38 4.50 -4.89
CA ARG A 141 -23.83 4.55 -5.13
C ARG A 141 -24.22 4.16 -6.56
N GLY A 142 -23.25 3.86 -7.42
CA GLY A 142 -23.51 3.50 -8.82
C GLY A 142 -23.96 4.67 -9.71
N ALA A 143 -23.66 5.89 -9.31
CA ALA A 143 -23.96 7.11 -10.06
C ALA A 143 -22.79 7.55 -10.94
#